data_29fc5d7e8671beeca433a07cf68c1832
#
_entry.id   29fc5d7e8671beeca433a07cf68c1832
#
_cell.length_a   1.000
_cell.length_b   1.000
_cell.length_c   1.000
_cell.angle_alpha   90.00
_cell.angle_beta   90.00
_cell.angle_gamma   90.00
#
_symmetry.space_group_name_H-M   'P 1'
#
loop_
_entity.id
_entity.type
_entity.pdbx_description
1 polymer ?
#
loop_
_entity_poly.entity_id
_entity_poly.type
_entity_poly.pdbx_seq_one_letter_code
_entity_poly.pdbx_strand_id
1 'polypeptide(L)'
;MRPQDERRLLTDHYDALIAENNDPVLDPPSLAAYMERWDGAPFMELLSLDGTQSVLEPGVGTGRLARRVAPRCRHLTGIDLSPATVARARAHLSGYGNTTLLCGDFMTFPFRETFDRVYASLFLFHIRDKAAALARMASLLAPGGRLVLSVNLERAEWLDMNGRRLPLYPDDPDRTASLLRAAGLVLTDTVPVEAALLLAAGKPQDT
;
A
#
# COMPACT_ATOMS: atom_id res chain seq x y z
N MET A 1 2.82 13.34 19.49
CA MET A 1 2.65 14.14 18.26
C MET A 1 1.20 14.05 17.83
N ARG A 2 0.58 15.15 17.40
CA ARG A 2 -0.82 15.15 16.94
C ARG A 2 -0.90 14.49 15.55
N PRO A 3 -2.02 13.84 15.18
CA PRO A 3 -2.12 13.17 13.88
C PRO A 3 -1.85 14.08 12.66
N GLN A 4 -2.24 15.35 12.75
CA GLN A 4 -1.98 16.34 11.69
C GLN A 4 -0.49 16.66 11.53
N ASP A 5 0.28 16.66 12.63
CA ASP A 5 1.72 16.92 12.58
C ASP A 5 2.48 15.72 11.98
N GLU A 6 2.01 14.49 12.27
CA GLU A 6 2.55 13.26 11.67
C GLU A 6 2.32 13.23 10.16
N ARG A 7 1.08 13.53 9.72
CA ARG A 7 0.77 13.59 8.29
C ARG A 7 1.63 14.60 7.55
N ARG A 8 1.78 15.80 8.14
CA ARG A 8 2.63 16.84 7.55
C ARG A 8 4.08 16.36 7.43
N LEU A 9 4.63 15.81 8.50
CA LEU A 9 5.99 15.30 8.52
C LEU A 9 6.20 14.23 7.45
N LEU A 10 5.24 13.32 7.29
CA LEU A 10 5.28 12.26 6.27
C LEU A 10 5.20 12.84 4.86
N THR A 11 4.28 13.79 4.62
CA THR A 11 4.15 14.49 3.33
C THR A 11 5.44 15.22 2.96
N ASP A 12 5.97 16.04 3.88
CA ASP A 12 7.18 16.82 3.66
C ASP A 12 8.39 15.91 3.35
N HIS A 13 8.47 14.73 3.99
CA HIS A 13 9.52 13.74 3.72
C HIS A 13 9.44 13.18 2.30
N TYR A 14 8.26 12.71 1.89
CA TYR A 14 8.08 12.09 0.57
C TYR A 14 8.17 13.11 -0.57
N ASP A 15 7.70 14.35 -0.36
CA ASP A 15 7.93 15.45 -1.31
C ASP A 15 9.44 15.73 -1.48
N ALA A 16 10.19 15.74 -0.37
CA ALA A 16 11.63 15.93 -0.42
C ALA A 16 12.36 14.78 -1.13
N LEU A 17 11.94 13.53 -0.95
CA LEU A 17 12.52 12.39 -1.67
C LEU A 17 12.38 12.56 -3.19
N ILE A 18 11.24 13.03 -3.68
CA ILE A 18 11.04 13.31 -5.11
C ILE A 18 11.98 14.43 -5.58
N ALA A 19 12.15 15.49 -4.79
CA ALA A 19 13.09 16.58 -5.10
C ALA A 19 14.56 16.10 -5.13
N GLU A 20 14.88 15.07 -4.37
CA GLU A 20 16.19 14.39 -4.32
C GLU A 20 16.36 13.32 -5.40
N ASN A 21 15.40 13.18 -6.32
CA ASN A 21 15.35 12.13 -7.36
C ASN A 21 15.33 10.69 -6.80
N ASN A 22 14.84 10.50 -5.59
CA ASN A 22 14.57 9.17 -5.05
C ASN A 22 13.23 8.67 -5.63
N ASP A 23 13.32 7.78 -6.61
CA ASP A 23 12.15 7.29 -7.36
C ASP A 23 12.29 5.79 -7.62
N PRO A 24 11.62 4.94 -6.83
CA PRO A 24 11.71 3.49 -6.96
C PRO A 24 11.30 2.91 -8.33
N VAL A 25 10.61 3.68 -9.15
CA VAL A 25 10.29 3.27 -10.53
C VAL A 25 11.50 3.35 -11.45
N LEU A 26 12.43 4.25 -11.15
CA LEU A 26 13.66 4.49 -11.93
C LEU A 26 14.89 3.82 -11.33
N ASP A 27 14.72 3.06 -10.27
CA ASP A 27 15.80 2.36 -9.58
C ASP A 27 16.57 1.43 -10.54
N PRO A 28 17.90 1.37 -10.40
CA PRO A 28 18.69 0.38 -11.11
C PRO A 28 18.30 -1.04 -10.66
N PRO A 29 18.57 -2.08 -11.49
CA PRO A 29 18.12 -3.44 -11.22
C PRO A 29 18.47 -3.98 -9.82
N SER A 30 19.63 -3.62 -9.27
CA SER A 30 20.06 -4.03 -7.93
C SER A 30 19.18 -3.44 -6.82
N LEU A 31 18.77 -2.17 -6.93
CA LEU A 31 17.91 -1.53 -5.97
C LEU A 31 16.44 -1.96 -6.16
N ALA A 32 16.00 -2.15 -7.39
CA ALA A 32 14.71 -2.74 -7.68
C ALA A 32 14.57 -4.15 -7.07
N ALA A 33 15.60 -5.00 -7.19
CA ALA A 33 15.65 -6.32 -6.56
C ALA A 33 15.66 -6.21 -5.01
N TYR A 34 16.34 -5.21 -4.45
CA TYR A 34 16.27 -4.94 -3.02
C TYR A 34 14.84 -4.64 -2.56
N MET A 35 14.10 -3.82 -3.29
CA MET A 35 12.71 -3.50 -2.97
C MET A 35 11.76 -4.69 -3.09
N GLU A 36 12.08 -5.68 -3.94
CA GLU A 36 11.27 -6.91 -4.07
C GLU A 36 11.36 -7.85 -2.85
N ARG A 37 12.26 -7.61 -1.92
CA ARG A 37 12.37 -8.37 -0.65
C ARG A 37 11.10 -8.29 0.21
N TRP A 38 10.30 -7.24 0.06
CA TRP A 38 9.04 -7.01 0.81
C TRP A 38 7.79 -7.47 0.08
N ASP A 39 7.86 -7.69 -1.23
CA ASP A 39 6.69 -8.06 -2.04
C ASP A 39 7.04 -9.04 -3.17
N GLY A 40 7.62 -8.58 -4.28
CA GLY A 40 8.07 -9.45 -5.36
C GLY A 40 6.96 -10.17 -6.12
N ALA A 41 7.31 -11.33 -6.72
CA ALA A 41 6.38 -12.14 -7.50
C ALA A 41 5.26 -12.75 -6.65
N PRO A 42 5.50 -13.30 -5.42
CA PRO A 42 4.44 -13.88 -4.59
C PRO A 42 3.33 -12.89 -4.24
N PHE A 43 3.68 -11.61 -4.04
CA PHE A 43 2.68 -10.57 -3.78
C PHE A 43 1.73 -10.38 -4.97
N MET A 44 2.28 -10.37 -6.18
CA MET A 44 1.49 -10.25 -7.41
C MET A 44 0.59 -11.47 -7.66
N GLU A 45 1.05 -12.67 -7.30
CA GLU A 45 0.28 -13.91 -7.40
C GLU A 45 -0.91 -13.90 -6.42
N LEU A 46 -0.70 -13.45 -5.18
CA LEU A 46 -1.75 -13.33 -4.17
C LEU A 46 -2.87 -12.38 -4.56
N LEU A 47 -2.59 -11.35 -5.39
CA LEU A 47 -3.62 -10.45 -5.91
C LEU A 47 -4.62 -11.17 -6.82
N SER A 48 -4.25 -12.26 -7.48
CA SER A 48 -5.13 -13.06 -8.33
C SER A 48 -5.90 -12.18 -9.34
N LEU A 49 -5.17 -11.43 -10.16
CA LEU A 49 -5.74 -10.51 -11.14
C LEU A 49 -5.98 -11.22 -12.48
N ASP A 50 -7.17 -11.03 -13.07
CA ASP A 50 -7.57 -11.61 -14.37
C ASP A 50 -8.06 -10.55 -15.38
N GLY A 51 -7.87 -9.26 -15.05
CA GLY A 51 -8.29 -8.14 -15.91
C GLY A 51 -9.68 -7.59 -15.59
N THR A 52 -10.48 -8.25 -14.75
CA THR A 52 -11.86 -7.83 -14.45
C THR A 52 -12.00 -6.97 -13.19
N GLN A 53 -11.00 -7.00 -12.32
CA GLN A 53 -11.06 -6.41 -10.98
C GLN A 53 -10.89 -4.89 -10.99
N SER A 54 -11.65 -4.22 -10.11
CA SER A 54 -11.35 -2.89 -9.58
C SER A 54 -10.39 -3.02 -8.40
N VAL A 55 -9.34 -2.21 -8.39
CA VAL A 55 -8.22 -2.34 -7.45
C VAL A 55 -7.95 -1.01 -6.74
N LEU A 56 -7.67 -1.05 -5.43
CA LEU A 56 -7.23 0.11 -4.64
C LEU A 56 -5.82 -0.14 -4.08
N GLU A 57 -4.93 0.83 -4.25
CA GLU A 57 -3.60 0.88 -3.63
C GLU A 57 -3.48 2.09 -2.69
N PRO A 58 -3.62 1.92 -1.37
CA PRO A 58 -3.18 2.91 -0.38
C PRO A 58 -1.65 3.02 -0.36
N GLY A 59 -1.13 4.25 -0.39
CA GLY A 59 0.31 4.49 -0.45
C GLY A 59 0.90 4.12 -1.80
N VAL A 60 0.28 4.58 -2.90
CA VAL A 60 0.71 4.23 -4.27
C VAL A 60 2.15 4.65 -4.58
N GLY A 61 2.72 5.58 -3.80
CA GLY A 61 4.05 6.09 -4.02
C GLY A 61 4.22 6.66 -5.43
N THR A 62 5.37 6.43 -6.04
CA THR A 62 5.63 6.82 -7.44
C THR A 62 5.05 5.83 -8.46
N GLY A 63 4.33 4.79 -7.99
CA GLY A 63 3.65 3.83 -8.85
C GLY A 63 4.43 2.54 -9.13
N ARG A 64 5.38 2.16 -8.28
CA ARG A 64 6.22 0.96 -8.47
C ARG A 64 5.40 -0.32 -8.66
N LEU A 65 4.45 -0.60 -7.75
CA LEU A 65 3.56 -1.75 -7.88
C LEU A 65 2.41 -1.46 -8.86
N ALA A 66 1.87 -0.25 -8.86
CA ALA A 66 0.80 0.17 -9.76
C ALA A 66 1.10 -0.13 -11.24
N ARG A 67 2.34 0.06 -11.70
CA ARG A 67 2.78 -0.28 -13.07
C ARG A 67 2.70 -1.79 -13.39
N ARG A 68 2.79 -2.64 -12.37
CA ARG A 68 2.66 -4.11 -12.50
C ARG A 68 1.19 -4.54 -12.44
N VAL A 69 0.37 -3.81 -11.71
CA VAL A 69 -1.06 -4.09 -11.48
C VAL A 69 -1.95 -3.53 -12.59
N ALA A 70 -1.72 -2.30 -13.04
CA ALA A 70 -2.56 -1.63 -14.05
C ALA A 70 -2.83 -2.47 -15.31
N PRO A 71 -1.83 -3.14 -15.93
CA PRO A 71 -2.09 -3.94 -17.14
C PRO A 71 -2.87 -5.25 -16.86
N ARG A 72 -3.14 -5.59 -15.60
CA ARG A 72 -3.74 -6.86 -15.18
C ARG A 72 -5.10 -6.68 -14.49
N CYS A 73 -5.62 -5.46 -14.42
CA CYS A 73 -6.90 -5.16 -13.78
C CYS A 73 -7.80 -4.31 -14.69
N ARG A 74 -9.10 -4.27 -14.39
CA ARG A 74 -10.06 -3.41 -15.07
C ARG A 74 -9.81 -1.94 -14.78
N HIS A 75 -9.55 -1.60 -13.53
CA HIS A 75 -9.28 -0.23 -13.10
C HIS A 75 -8.46 -0.24 -11.81
N LEU A 76 -7.45 0.63 -11.75
CA LEU A 76 -6.61 0.87 -10.57
C LEU A 76 -6.86 2.27 -10.03
N THR A 77 -7.22 2.36 -8.75
CA THR A 77 -7.21 3.61 -7.99
C THR A 77 -6.03 3.59 -7.03
N GLY A 78 -5.12 4.55 -7.15
CA GLY A 78 -4.02 4.75 -6.21
C GLY A 78 -4.22 6.02 -5.39
N ILE A 79 -3.87 6.01 -4.12
CA ILE A 79 -3.91 7.19 -3.24
C ILE A 79 -2.60 7.35 -2.48
N ASP A 80 -2.10 8.58 -2.40
CA ASP A 80 -0.93 8.94 -1.60
C ASP A 80 -1.07 10.33 -0.97
N LEU A 81 -0.42 10.57 0.17
CA LEU A 81 -0.42 11.86 0.88
C LEU A 81 0.39 12.93 0.16
N SER A 82 1.51 12.54 -0.48
CA SER A 82 2.49 13.46 -1.07
C SER A 82 2.04 13.94 -2.46
N PRO A 83 1.80 15.24 -2.67
CA PRO A 83 1.48 15.77 -3.98
C PRO A 83 2.58 15.53 -5.02
N ALA A 84 3.85 15.65 -4.63
CA ALA A 84 4.98 15.43 -5.52
C ALA A 84 5.07 13.96 -5.95
N THR A 85 4.86 13.04 -5.01
CA THR A 85 4.83 11.59 -5.27
C THR A 85 3.70 11.22 -6.22
N VAL A 86 2.47 11.73 -5.99
CA VAL A 86 1.33 11.50 -6.88
C VAL A 86 1.56 12.08 -8.29
N ALA A 87 2.18 13.27 -8.39
CA ALA A 87 2.53 13.85 -9.68
C ALA A 87 3.52 12.95 -10.45
N ARG A 88 4.50 12.37 -9.75
CA ARG A 88 5.45 11.41 -10.33
C ARG A 88 4.74 10.11 -10.76
N ALA A 89 3.85 9.57 -9.93
CA ALA A 89 3.04 8.40 -10.27
C ALA A 89 2.19 8.64 -11.54
N ARG A 90 1.57 9.81 -11.68
CA ARG A 90 0.83 10.19 -12.88
C ARG A 90 1.70 10.17 -14.13
N ALA A 91 2.93 10.67 -14.04
CA ALA A 91 3.88 10.61 -15.15
C ALA A 91 4.21 9.16 -15.53
N HIS A 92 4.53 8.31 -14.56
CA HIS A 92 4.87 6.90 -14.79
C HIS A 92 3.71 6.05 -15.30
N LEU A 93 2.48 6.40 -14.95
CA LEU A 93 1.27 5.67 -15.31
C LEU A 93 0.50 6.31 -16.48
N SER A 94 1.05 7.36 -17.11
CA SER A 94 0.37 8.09 -18.19
C SER A 94 0.02 7.23 -19.42
N GLY A 95 0.72 6.12 -19.64
CA GLY A 95 0.42 5.16 -20.70
C GLY A 95 -0.74 4.19 -20.40
N TYR A 96 -1.29 4.21 -19.16
CA TYR A 96 -2.38 3.33 -18.76
C TYR A 96 -3.69 4.13 -18.66
N GLY A 97 -4.64 3.85 -19.55
CA GLY A 97 -5.95 4.55 -19.59
C GLY A 97 -6.92 4.13 -18.46
N ASN A 98 -6.56 3.14 -17.65
CA ASN A 98 -7.38 2.55 -16.59
C ASN A 98 -6.89 2.89 -15.17
N THR A 99 -6.23 4.04 -14.97
CA THR A 99 -5.72 4.44 -13.65
C THR A 99 -6.32 5.75 -13.18
N THR A 100 -6.67 5.82 -11.90
CA THR A 100 -7.04 7.04 -11.17
C THR A 100 -6.07 7.26 -10.03
N LEU A 101 -5.40 8.44 -9.99
CA LEU A 101 -4.43 8.75 -8.95
C LEU A 101 -4.89 9.95 -8.13
N LEU A 102 -5.08 9.71 -6.84
CA LEU A 102 -5.63 10.63 -5.85
C LEU A 102 -4.53 11.13 -4.92
N CYS A 103 -4.54 12.44 -4.64
CA CYS A 103 -3.71 13.01 -3.59
C CYS A 103 -4.57 13.24 -2.36
N GLY A 104 -4.24 12.60 -1.25
CA GLY A 104 -5.01 12.73 0.00
C GLY A 104 -4.66 11.68 1.04
N ASP A 105 -5.23 11.86 2.23
CA ASP A 105 -5.08 10.93 3.34
C ASP A 105 -6.03 9.74 3.17
N PHE A 106 -5.48 8.55 2.94
CA PHE A 106 -6.25 7.32 2.87
C PHE A 106 -7.22 7.14 4.03
N MET A 107 -6.82 7.54 5.25
CA MET A 107 -7.64 7.37 6.46
C MET A 107 -8.93 8.18 6.45
N THR A 108 -8.97 9.30 5.72
CA THR A 108 -10.11 10.23 5.73
C THR A 108 -10.70 10.50 4.34
N PHE A 109 -10.06 10.03 3.26
CA PHE A 109 -10.53 10.28 1.90
C PHE A 109 -11.93 9.68 1.67
N PRO A 110 -12.89 10.43 1.10
CA PRO A 110 -14.28 9.98 0.94
C PRO A 110 -14.46 9.12 -0.31
N PHE A 111 -13.94 7.88 -0.30
CA PHE A 111 -14.22 6.92 -1.37
C PHE A 111 -15.73 6.66 -1.47
N ARG A 112 -16.23 6.59 -2.70
CA ARG A 112 -17.66 6.38 -3.00
C ARG A 112 -17.96 5.00 -3.56
N GLU A 113 -16.94 4.17 -3.71
CA GLU A 113 -17.00 2.84 -4.30
C GLU A 113 -16.27 1.82 -3.44
N THR A 114 -16.56 0.56 -3.66
CA THR A 114 -15.82 -0.58 -3.12
C THR A 114 -14.98 -1.22 -4.22
N PHE A 115 -13.98 -2.00 -3.82
CA PHE A 115 -12.98 -2.56 -4.72
C PHE A 115 -12.94 -4.09 -4.60
N ASP A 116 -12.73 -4.78 -5.73
CA ASP A 116 -12.54 -6.22 -5.74
C ASP A 116 -11.22 -6.63 -5.10
N ARG A 117 -10.22 -5.75 -5.18
CA ARG A 117 -8.89 -5.93 -4.56
C ARG A 117 -8.46 -4.66 -3.85
N VAL A 118 -7.91 -4.83 -2.66
CA VAL A 118 -7.16 -3.78 -1.95
C VAL A 118 -5.78 -4.34 -1.65
N TYR A 119 -4.73 -3.59 -1.89
CA TYR A 119 -3.39 -4.04 -1.54
C TYR A 119 -2.52 -2.90 -1.02
N ALA A 120 -1.60 -3.22 -0.13
CA ALA A 120 -0.61 -2.26 0.34
C ALA A 120 0.72 -2.97 0.66
N SER A 121 1.81 -2.42 0.15
CA SER A 121 3.17 -2.81 0.49
C SER A 121 3.93 -1.61 1.02
N LEU A 122 4.75 -1.82 2.06
CA LEU A 122 5.55 -0.76 2.69
C LEU A 122 4.72 0.46 3.15
N PHE A 123 3.51 0.20 3.64
CA PHE A 123 2.52 1.22 4.01
C PHE A 123 2.18 1.22 5.51
N LEU A 124 1.88 0.04 6.09
CA LEU A 124 1.33 -0.05 7.44
C LEU A 124 2.26 0.50 8.53
N PHE A 125 3.57 0.37 8.38
CA PHE A 125 4.52 0.88 9.36
C PHE A 125 4.53 2.42 9.50
N HIS A 126 3.90 3.14 8.57
CA HIS A 126 3.62 4.57 8.71
C HIS A 126 2.34 4.87 9.50
N ILE A 127 1.52 3.87 9.78
CA ILE A 127 0.21 4.05 10.41
C ILE A 127 0.26 3.66 11.88
N ARG A 128 -0.02 4.62 12.77
CA ARG A 128 -0.08 4.39 14.21
C ARG A 128 -1.26 3.51 14.61
N ASP A 129 -2.46 3.85 14.11
CA ASP A 129 -3.69 3.09 14.37
C ASP A 129 -3.94 2.07 13.24
N LYS A 130 -3.24 0.94 13.36
CA LYS A 130 -3.36 -0.17 12.40
C LYS A 130 -4.75 -0.78 12.40
N ALA A 131 -5.43 -0.81 13.54
CA ALA A 131 -6.79 -1.34 13.63
C ALA A 131 -7.76 -0.52 12.79
N ALA A 132 -7.72 0.80 12.91
CA ALA A 132 -8.53 1.70 12.09
C ALA A 132 -8.19 1.57 10.60
N ALA A 133 -6.89 1.48 10.24
CA ALA A 133 -6.47 1.33 8.84
C ALA A 133 -6.98 0.03 8.22
N LEU A 134 -6.83 -1.09 8.92
CA LEU A 134 -7.26 -2.40 8.44
C LEU A 134 -8.79 -2.51 8.37
N ALA A 135 -9.52 -1.97 9.37
CA ALA A 135 -10.97 -1.87 9.31
C ALA A 135 -11.43 -1.02 8.11
N ARG A 136 -10.73 0.08 7.82
CA ARG A 136 -11.03 0.90 6.65
C ARG A 136 -10.76 0.14 5.33
N MET A 137 -9.63 -0.54 5.20
CA MET A 137 -9.36 -1.39 4.03
C MET A 137 -10.46 -2.44 3.84
N ALA A 138 -10.89 -3.11 4.93
CA ALA A 138 -11.96 -4.09 4.90
C ALA A 138 -13.32 -3.47 4.49
N SER A 139 -13.62 -2.25 4.94
CA SER A 139 -14.85 -1.54 4.56
C SER A 139 -14.91 -1.19 3.08
N LEU A 140 -13.74 -0.94 2.47
CA LEU A 140 -13.59 -0.61 1.05
C LEU A 140 -13.55 -1.84 0.14
N LEU A 141 -13.45 -3.05 0.68
CA LEU A 141 -13.60 -4.27 -0.11
C LEU A 141 -15.06 -4.54 -0.46
N ALA A 142 -15.31 -4.91 -1.70
CA ALA A 142 -16.57 -5.50 -2.12
C ALA A 142 -16.78 -6.88 -1.45
N PRO A 143 -18.02 -7.37 -1.28
CA PRO A 143 -18.27 -8.75 -0.89
C PRO A 143 -17.53 -9.72 -1.83
N GLY A 144 -16.85 -10.73 -1.28
CA GLY A 144 -15.98 -11.62 -2.03
C GLY A 144 -14.64 -11.00 -2.46
N GLY A 145 -14.38 -9.74 -2.11
CA GLY A 145 -13.12 -9.05 -2.40
C GLY A 145 -11.95 -9.58 -1.59
N ARG A 146 -10.73 -9.28 -2.03
CA ARG A 146 -9.48 -9.74 -1.40
C ARG A 146 -8.57 -8.58 -1.03
N LEU A 147 -8.04 -8.62 0.19
CA LEU A 147 -6.96 -7.75 0.68
C LEU A 147 -5.63 -8.50 0.63
N VAL A 148 -4.57 -7.85 0.14
CA VAL A 148 -3.19 -8.36 0.19
C VAL A 148 -2.28 -7.32 0.82
N LEU A 149 -1.54 -7.73 1.84
CA LEU A 149 -0.63 -6.88 2.59
C LEU A 149 0.78 -7.45 2.63
N SER A 150 1.78 -6.59 2.52
CA SER A 150 3.14 -6.87 2.93
C SER A 150 3.33 -6.33 4.35
N VAL A 151 3.51 -7.23 5.33
CA VAL A 151 3.72 -6.89 6.74
C VAL A 151 5.21 -6.90 7.00
N ASN A 152 5.79 -5.72 7.21
CA ASN A 152 7.24 -5.56 7.40
C ASN A 152 7.71 -6.27 8.67
N LEU A 153 8.81 -7.02 8.57
CA LEU A 153 9.42 -7.71 9.71
C LEU A 153 10.48 -6.87 10.44
N GLU A 154 10.88 -5.74 9.87
CA GLU A 154 11.78 -4.81 10.53
C GLU A 154 11.12 -4.14 11.74
N ARG A 155 11.88 -4.02 12.83
CA ARG A 155 11.39 -3.46 14.11
C ARG A 155 11.85 -2.01 14.34
N ALA A 156 12.30 -1.31 13.28
CA ALA A 156 12.70 0.07 13.39
C ALA A 156 11.54 0.98 13.81
N GLU A 157 11.74 1.78 14.84
CA GLU A 157 10.76 2.77 15.31
C GLU A 157 10.98 4.16 14.66
N TRP A 158 12.07 4.30 13.92
CA TRP A 158 12.46 5.52 13.25
C TRP A 158 13.08 5.23 11.89
N LEU A 159 12.74 6.05 10.92
CA LEU A 159 13.43 6.14 9.65
C LEU A 159 14.32 7.38 9.68
N ASP A 160 15.64 7.19 9.59
CA ASP A 160 16.60 8.26 9.43
C ASP A 160 17.09 8.25 7.97
N MET A 161 16.72 9.28 7.20
CA MET A 161 17.08 9.37 5.78
C MET A 161 17.35 10.83 5.40
N ASN A 162 18.51 11.08 4.82
CA ASN A 162 18.94 12.40 4.32
C ASN A 162 18.76 13.53 5.35
N GLY A 163 19.09 13.26 6.63
CA GLY A 163 18.97 14.21 7.73
C GLY A 163 17.54 14.44 8.24
N ARG A 164 16.55 13.71 7.72
CA ARG A 164 15.17 13.71 8.21
C ARG A 164 14.92 12.47 9.05
N ARG A 165 14.20 12.64 10.14
CA ARG A 165 13.81 11.55 11.05
C ARG A 165 12.30 11.46 11.15
N LEU A 166 11.75 10.28 10.79
CA LEU A 166 10.33 9.98 10.84
C LEU A 166 10.03 8.89 11.85
N PRO A 167 8.94 9.00 12.62
CA PRO A 167 8.49 7.90 13.45
C PRO A 167 7.93 6.78 12.56
N LEU A 168 8.30 5.56 12.89
CA LEU A 168 7.72 4.35 12.35
C LEU A 168 6.97 3.60 13.45
N TYR A 169 5.95 2.88 13.04
CA TYR A 169 5.15 2.02 13.92
C TYR A 169 5.35 0.57 13.46
N PRO A 170 6.28 -0.18 14.07
CA PRO A 170 6.62 -1.52 13.61
C PRO A 170 5.39 -2.41 13.45
N ASP A 171 5.40 -3.21 12.40
CA ASP A 171 4.36 -4.17 12.14
C ASP A 171 4.58 -5.43 13.00
N ASP A 172 3.50 -6.11 13.31
CA ASP A 172 3.50 -7.42 13.96
C ASP A 172 2.57 -8.34 13.17
N PRO A 173 3.09 -9.41 12.55
CA PRO A 173 2.30 -10.29 11.70
C PRO A 173 1.11 -10.94 12.41
N ASP A 174 1.29 -11.44 13.64
CA ASP A 174 0.23 -12.12 14.38
C ASP A 174 -0.85 -11.13 14.82
N ARG A 175 -0.43 -9.96 15.26
CA ARG A 175 -1.35 -8.86 15.57
C ARG A 175 -2.08 -8.40 14.33
N THR A 176 -1.40 -8.23 13.18
CA THR A 176 -2.02 -7.84 11.91
C THR A 176 -3.06 -8.87 11.48
N ALA A 177 -2.74 -10.17 11.53
CA ALA A 177 -3.68 -11.24 11.24
C ALA A 177 -4.91 -11.22 12.16
N SER A 178 -4.70 -10.94 13.46
CA SER A 178 -5.79 -10.81 14.43
C SER A 178 -6.69 -9.60 14.14
N LEU A 179 -6.10 -8.46 13.75
CA LEU A 179 -6.84 -7.26 13.37
C LEU A 179 -7.64 -7.45 12.06
N LEU A 180 -7.10 -8.20 11.09
CA LEU A 180 -7.84 -8.56 9.88
C LEU A 180 -9.09 -9.37 10.19
N ARG A 181 -8.98 -10.36 11.09
CA ARG A 181 -10.15 -11.14 11.57
C ARG A 181 -11.14 -10.27 12.32
N ALA A 182 -10.67 -9.37 13.18
CA ALA A 182 -11.53 -8.40 13.89
C ALA A 182 -12.24 -7.43 12.93
N ALA A 183 -11.66 -7.15 11.77
CA ALA A 183 -12.28 -6.36 10.70
C ALA A 183 -13.26 -7.17 9.82
N GLY A 184 -13.55 -8.43 10.17
CA GLY A 184 -14.49 -9.30 9.45
C GLY A 184 -13.90 -10.01 8.24
N LEU A 185 -12.57 -10.04 8.09
CA LEU A 185 -11.91 -10.74 6.99
C LEU A 185 -11.45 -12.14 7.40
N VAL A 186 -11.45 -13.06 6.45
CA VAL A 186 -10.94 -14.42 6.61
C VAL A 186 -9.56 -14.51 6.00
N LEU A 187 -8.55 -14.79 6.81
CA LEU A 187 -7.18 -15.01 6.33
C LEU A 187 -7.15 -16.25 5.44
N THR A 188 -6.68 -16.09 4.21
CA THR A 188 -6.63 -17.18 3.20
C THR A 188 -5.22 -17.68 2.95
N ASP A 189 -4.24 -16.79 2.98
CA ASP A 189 -2.85 -17.13 2.67
C ASP A 189 -1.89 -16.37 3.59
N THR A 190 -0.77 -17.00 3.87
CA THR A 190 0.37 -16.44 4.59
C THR A 190 1.64 -16.93 3.93
N VAL A 191 2.38 -16.02 3.29
CA VAL A 191 3.56 -16.35 2.50
C VAL A 191 4.76 -15.56 3.00
N PRO A 192 5.80 -16.21 3.54
CA PRO A 192 7.02 -15.53 3.92
C PRO A 192 7.81 -15.11 2.68
N VAL A 193 8.32 -13.89 2.71
CA VAL A 193 9.33 -13.36 1.80
C VAL A 193 10.52 -12.86 2.61
N GLU A 194 11.57 -12.39 1.96
CA GLU A 194 12.84 -12.13 2.65
C GLU A 194 12.72 -11.09 3.78
N ALA A 195 11.97 -10.01 3.59
CA ALA A 195 11.87 -8.91 4.56
C ALA A 195 10.43 -8.69 5.10
N ALA A 196 9.46 -9.52 4.70
CA ALA A 196 8.07 -9.37 5.10
C ALA A 196 7.35 -10.72 5.21
N LEU A 197 6.18 -10.68 5.86
CA LEU A 197 5.18 -11.72 5.76
C LEU A 197 4.02 -11.18 4.92
N LEU A 198 3.74 -11.85 3.79
CA LEU A 198 2.59 -11.50 2.97
C LEU A 198 1.34 -12.15 3.57
N LEU A 199 0.31 -11.34 3.77
CA LEU A 199 -0.99 -11.80 4.24
C LEU A 199 -2.05 -11.52 3.17
N ALA A 200 -2.81 -12.55 2.80
CA ALA A 200 -4.01 -12.38 2.01
C ALA A 200 -5.25 -12.73 2.82
N ALA A 201 -6.29 -11.92 2.72
CA ALA A 201 -7.54 -12.12 3.43
C ALA A 201 -8.73 -11.79 2.53
N GLY A 202 -9.77 -12.62 2.58
CA GLY A 202 -11.00 -12.45 1.83
C GLY A 202 -12.12 -11.83 2.67
N LYS A 203 -12.94 -10.99 2.05
CA LYS A 203 -14.20 -10.54 2.62
C LYS A 203 -15.27 -11.57 2.28
N PRO A 204 -16.02 -12.09 3.27
CA PRO A 204 -17.15 -12.99 2.98
C PRO A 204 -18.13 -12.40 1.97
N GLN A 205 -18.82 -13.27 1.22
CA GLN A 205 -19.99 -12.86 0.43
C GLN A 205 -21.13 -12.46 1.35
N ASP A 206 -21.89 -11.46 0.96
CA ASP A 206 -23.16 -11.18 1.64
C ASP A 206 -24.10 -12.39 1.41
N THR A 207 -24.58 -12.98 2.50
CA THR A 207 -25.54 -14.12 2.47
C THR A 207 -26.97 -13.65 2.25
#